data_08e919b11662880c686971715a053e57
#
_entry.id   08e919b11662880c686971715a053e57
#
_cell.length_a   1.000
_cell.length_b   1.000
_cell.length_c   1.000
_cell.angle_alpha   90.00
_cell.angle_beta   90.00
_cell.angle_gamma   90.00
#
_symmetry.space_group_name_H-M   'P 1'
#
loop_
_entity.id
_entity.type
_entity.pdbx_description
1 polymer ?
#
loop_
_entity_poly.entity_id
_entity_poly.type
_entity_poly.pdbx_seq_one_letter_code
_entity_poly.pdbx_strand_id
1 'polypeptide(L)'
;LHINLRRYVGGHPMAGSHQSGPLTAAPELFVDRTWVISARPENPDWAVERTRQLALTCQARIRELDAAEHDRAVAEVSHFPQLVASLTAARLAQVPSEDLRLAGQGVRDVTRIAASDVTMWRQIVSANTAPIREQLVAMRDDLDHLIGALDDPRVVIDLLTRGNEGVRALPGKRGKRPDEVISVVVEIPD
;
A
#
# COMPACT_ATOMS: atom_id res chain seq x y z
N LEU A 1 25.96 17.33 8.95
CA LEU A 1 24.77 18.08 9.40
C LEU A 1 24.28 17.45 10.71
N HIS A 2 24.43 18.18 11.84
CA HIS A 2 23.82 17.77 13.09
C HIS A 2 22.32 18.11 13.03
N ILE A 3 21.50 17.11 12.72
CA ILE A 3 20.04 17.26 12.77
C ILE A 3 19.61 17.35 14.23
N ASN A 4 19.00 18.45 14.63
CA ASN A 4 18.39 18.53 15.95
C ASN A 4 17.10 17.69 15.96
N LEU A 5 17.22 16.47 16.39
CA LEU A 5 16.12 15.50 16.42
C LEU A 5 14.89 15.96 17.24
N ARG A 6 15.06 16.90 18.19
CA ARG A 6 13.94 17.48 18.92
C ARG A 6 12.99 18.28 18.02
N ARG A 7 13.47 18.80 16.88
CA ARG A 7 12.67 19.57 15.91
C ARG A 7 12.22 18.74 14.72
N TYR A 8 12.65 17.48 14.64
CA TYR A 8 12.26 16.59 13.56
C TYR A 8 10.92 15.92 13.90
N VAL A 9 9.92 16.20 13.09
CA VAL A 9 8.60 15.52 13.12
C VAL A 9 8.51 14.66 11.89
N GLY A 10 8.25 13.35 12.08
CA GLY A 10 8.06 12.42 10.98
C GLY A 10 6.80 12.76 10.20
N GLY A 11 6.89 12.75 8.87
CA GLY A 11 5.73 12.96 8.00
C GLY A 11 5.81 12.05 6.78
N HIS A 12 4.70 11.34 6.50
CA HIS A 12 4.60 10.46 5.34
C HIS A 12 3.29 10.68 4.60
N PRO A 13 3.28 11.48 3.52
CA PRO A 13 2.14 11.54 2.64
C PRO A 13 2.00 10.21 1.89
N MET A 14 0.86 9.52 2.08
CA MET A 14 0.53 8.27 1.39
C MET A 14 0.11 8.57 -0.05
N ALA A 15 1.03 9.16 -0.80
CA ALA A 15 0.85 9.56 -2.18
C ALA A 15 2.08 9.21 -2.98
N GLY A 16 1.88 8.76 -4.20
CA GLY A 16 2.96 8.39 -5.09
C GLY A 16 2.45 8.09 -6.49
N SER A 17 3.36 8.14 -7.44
CA SER A 17 3.17 7.74 -8.82
C SER A 17 4.12 6.58 -9.13
N HIS A 18 3.77 5.75 -10.08
CA HIS A 18 4.68 4.75 -10.65
C HIS A 18 5.83 5.39 -11.45
N GLN A 19 5.73 6.67 -11.75
CA GLN A 19 6.78 7.45 -12.38
C GLN A 19 7.51 8.26 -11.30
N SER A 20 8.84 8.31 -11.38
CA SER A 20 9.69 9.07 -10.47
C SER A 20 10.27 10.31 -11.17
N GLY A 21 10.64 11.30 -10.36
CA GLY A 21 11.33 12.51 -10.82
C GLY A 21 10.46 13.78 -10.77
N PRO A 22 11.08 14.97 -10.82
CA PRO A 22 10.39 16.25 -10.63
C PRO A 22 9.39 16.59 -11.74
N LEU A 23 9.54 16.01 -12.93
CA LEU A 23 8.63 16.22 -14.06
C LEU A 23 7.26 15.56 -13.88
N THR A 24 7.11 14.68 -12.90
CA THR A 24 5.85 14.01 -12.57
C THR A 24 5.11 14.67 -11.42
N ALA A 25 5.64 15.78 -10.90
CA ALA A 25 5.00 16.56 -9.85
C ALA A 25 3.67 17.13 -10.36
N ALA A 26 2.59 16.93 -9.57
CA ALA A 26 1.29 17.51 -9.84
C ALA A 26 0.82 18.26 -8.59
N PRO A 27 0.22 19.44 -8.74
CA PRO A 27 -0.27 20.23 -7.59
C PRO A 27 -1.25 19.45 -6.72
N GLU A 28 -2.04 18.56 -7.33
CA GLU A 28 -3.08 17.78 -6.66
C GLU A 28 -2.57 16.46 -6.07
N LEU A 29 -1.25 16.20 -6.09
CA LEU A 29 -0.67 14.91 -5.67
C LEU A 29 -1.13 14.48 -4.28
N PHE A 30 -1.26 15.43 -3.36
CA PHE A 30 -1.60 15.19 -1.96
C PHE A 30 -3.09 15.40 -1.63
N VAL A 31 -3.87 15.98 -2.55
CA VAL A 31 -5.29 16.27 -2.32
C VAL A 31 -6.04 15.00 -1.95
N ASP A 32 -6.75 15.05 -0.81
CA ASP A 32 -7.49 13.93 -0.23
C ASP A 32 -6.64 12.69 0.12
N ARG A 33 -5.30 12.77 0.05
CA ARG A 33 -4.43 11.67 0.47
C ARG A 33 -4.19 11.71 1.97
N THR A 34 -4.05 10.53 2.56
CA THR A 34 -3.63 10.44 3.95
C THR A 34 -2.19 10.94 4.09
N TRP A 35 -1.96 11.85 5.03
CA TRP A 35 -0.63 12.26 5.45
C TRP A 35 -0.45 11.84 6.90
N VAL A 36 0.40 10.83 7.11
CA VAL A 36 0.73 10.38 8.46
C VAL A 36 1.71 11.37 9.08
N ILE A 37 1.44 11.77 10.33
CA ILE A 37 2.34 12.58 11.15
C ILE A 37 2.73 11.74 12.36
N SER A 38 4.04 11.51 12.53
CA SER A 38 4.60 10.77 13.65
C SER A 38 5.38 11.73 14.55
N ALA A 39 4.66 12.35 15.48
CA ALA A 39 5.26 13.20 16.49
C ALA A 39 5.86 12.34 17.62
N ARG A 40 6.93 12.85 18.23
CA ARG A 40 7.56 12.25 19.41
C ARG A 40 7.30 13.15 20.64
N PRO A 41 7.32 12.58 21.85
CA PRO A 41 7.13 13.37 23.08
C PRO A 41 8.07 14.57 23.22
N GLU A 42 9.27 14.51 22.65
CA GLU A 42 10.27 15.57 22.72
C GLU A 42 10.06 16.68 21.67
N ASN A 43 9.13 16.48 20.74
CA ASN A 43 8.87 17.50 19.73
C ASN A 43 8.14 18.69 20.35
N PRO A 44 8.59 19.92 20.11
CA PRO A 44 7.86 21.10 20.56
C PRO A 44 6.57 21.26 19.75
N ASP A 45 5.50 21.70 20.41
CA ASP A 45 4.16 21.84 19.81
C ASP A 45 4.17 22.63 18.50
N TRP A 46 4.97 23.70 18.44
CA TRP A 46 5.06 24.53 17.23
C TRP A 46 5.60 23.75 16.01
N ALA A 47 6.47 22.73 16.22
CA ALA A 47 7.01 21.94 15.11
C ALA A 47 5.96 20.96 14.59
N VAL A 48 5.21 20.32 15.49
CA VAL A 48 4.08 19.44 15.15
C VAL A 48 3.02 20.24 14.41
N GLU A 49 2.64 21.40 14.94
CA GLU A 49 1.61 22.25 14.33
C GLU A 49 2.01 22.75 12.93
N ARG A 50 3.27 23.12 12.72
CA ARG A 50 3.76 23.49 11.38
C ARG A 50 3.68 22.32 10.39
N THR A 51 3.95 21.09 10.85
CA THR A 51 3.84 19.89 10.00
C THR A 51 2.37 19.64 9.64
N ARG A 52 1.45 19.84 10.60
CA ARG A 52 0.00 19.78 10.32
C ARG A 52 -0.44 20.81 9.30
N GLN A 53 -0.04 22.06 9.50
CA GLN A 53 -0.38 23.13 8.57
C GLN A 53 0.15 22.88 7.16
N LEU A 54 1.36 22.32 7.02
CA LEU A 54 1.88 21.90 5.72
C LEU A 54 0.96 20.87 5.06
N ALA A 55 0.59 19.82 5.78
CA ALA A 55 -0.30 18.78 5.25
C ALA A 55 -1.67 19.36 4.86
N LEU A 56 -2.26 20.24 5.68
CA LEU A 56 -3.54 20.89 5.39
C LEU A 56 -3.43 21.85 4.18
N THR A 57 -2.33 22.58 4.04
CA THR A 57 -2.09 23.44 2.86
C THR A 57 -2.06 22.59 1.58
N CYS A 58 -1.54 21.37 1.66
CA CYS A 58 -1.58 20.41 0.56
C CYS A 58 -2.94 19.70 0.41
N GLN A 59 -3.96 20.11 1.16
CA GLN A 59 -5.30 19.50 1.19
C GLN A 59 -5.28 18.00 1.51
N ALA A 60 -4.28 17.54 2.28
CA ALA A 60 -4.17 16.17 2.72
C ALA A 60 -5.03 15.90 3.96
N ARG A 61 -5.38 14.63 4.18
CA ARG A 61 -6.08 14.16 5.39
C ARG A 61 -5.06 13.68 6.40
N ILE A 62 -4.98 14.34 7.54
CA ILE A 62 -4.01 14.02 8.58
C ILE A 62 -4.44 12.76 9.33
N ARG A 63 -3.49 11.87 9.55
CA ARG A 63 -3.57 10.75 10.50
C ARG A 63 -2.35 10.77 11.39
N GLU A 64 -2.55 10.79 12.70
CA GLU A 64 -1.47 10.72 13.66
C GLU A 64 -1.27 9.28 14.10
N LEU A 65 -0.04 8.80 13.99
CA LEU A 65 0.41 7.48 14.42
C LEU A 65 1.80 7.65 15.07
N ASP A 66 2.10 6.84 16.06
CA ASP A 66 3.50 6.72 16.45
C ASP A 66 4.32 6.00 15.36
N ALA A 67 5.64 6.03 15.47
CA ALA A 67 6.51 5.47 14.45
C ALA A 67 6.33 3.95 14.30
N ALA A 68 6.10 3.23 15.40
CA ALA A 68 5.92 1.78 15.35
C ALA A 68 4.55 1.41 14.76
N GLU A 69 3.50 2.16 15.10
CA GLU A 69 2.18 2.01 14.48
C GLU A 69 2.22 2.28 12.98
N HIS A 70 2.90 3.38 12.58
CA HIS A 70 3.13 3.70 11.18
C HIS A 70 3.83 2.56 10.45
N ASP A 71 4.95 2.06 10.98
CA ASP A 71 5.76 1.05 10.34
C ASP A 71 5.01 -0.28 10.18
N ARG A 72 4.19 -0.68 11.16
CA ARG A 72 3.27 -1.83 11.03
C ARG A 72 2.24 -1.58 9.94
N ALA A 73 1.56 -0.44 9.99
CA ALA A 73 0.49 -0.13 9.02
C ALA A 73 1.00 -0.12 7.57
N VAL A 74 2.15 0.53 7.31
CA VAL A 74 2.69 0.55 5.93
C VAL A 74 3.29 -0.78 5.50
N ALA A 75 3.73 -1.62 6.44
CA ALA A 75 4.10 -3.01 6.13
C ALA A 75 2.91 -3.77 5.56
N GLU A 76 1.72 -3.64 6.18
CA GLU A 76 0.50 -4.35 5.77
C GLU A 76 -0.08 -3.83 4.45
N VAL A 77 -0.18 -2.50 4.28
CA VAL A 77 -0.94 -1.92 3.16
C VAL A 77 -0.08 -1.52 1.96
N SER A 78 1.24 -1.59 2.08
CA SER A 78 2.17 -1.15 1.04
C SER A 78 3.32 -2.11 0.79
N HIS A 79 4.15 -2.38 1.81
CA HIS A 79 5.42 -3.10 1.61
C HIS A 79 5.19 -4.58 1.31
N PHE A 80 4.35 -5.24 2.09
CA PHE A 80 3.98 -6.65 1.87
C PHE A 80 3.28 -6.85 0.52
N PRO A 81 2.23 -6.08 0.13
CA PRO A 81 1.63 -6.20 -1.20
C PRO A 81 2.62 -6.04 -2.34
N GLN A 82 3.58 -5.13 -2.23
CA GLN A 82 4.64 -4.96 -3.23
C GLN A 82 5.49 -6.21 -3.40
N LEU A 83 5.91 -6.82 -2.29
CA LEU A 83 6.73 -8.04 -2.32
C LEU A 83 5.95 -9.22 -2.88
N VAL A 84 4.67 -9.37 -2.54
CA VAL A 84 3.79 -10.41 -3.09
C VAL A 84 3.60 -10.24 -4.59
N ALA A 85 3.35 -9.02 -5.06
CA ALA A 85 3.27 -8.73 -6.48
C ALA A 85 4.60 -9.06 -7.21
N SER A 86 5.73 -8.74 -6.59
CA SER A 86 7.06 -9.05 -7.14
C SER A 86 7.34 -10.55 -7.17
N LEU A 87 6.94 -11.30 -6.14
CA LEU A 87 7.04 -12.76 -6.12
C LEU A 87 6.18 -13.39 -7.22
N THR A 88 4.96 -12.91 -7.41
CA THR A 88 4.06 -13.37 -8.49
C THR A 88 4.67 -13.07 -9.87
N ALA A 89 5.15 -11.85 -10.08
CA ALA A 89 5.79 -11.45 -11.33
C ALA A 89 7.06 -12.25 -11.63
N ALA A 90 7.86 -12.55 -10.63
CA ALA A 90 9.09 -13.34 -10.78
C ALA A 90 8.79 -14.78 -11.29
N ARG A 91 7.63 -15.34 -10.97
CA ARG A 91 7.21 -16.66 -11.51
C ARG A 91 6.97 -16.58 -13.01
N LEU A 92 6.47 -15.44 -13.52
CA LEU A 92 6.21 -15.25 -14.95
C LEU A 92 7.50 -15.29 -15.79
N ALA A 93 8.64 -14.94 -15.22
CA ALA A 93 9.94 -14.99 -15.91
C ALA A 93 10.36 -16.42 -16.34
N GLN A 94 9.71 -17.45 -15.77
CA GLN A 94 9.98 -18.86 -16.07
C GLN A 94 8.90 -19.49 -16.98
N VAL A 95 7.88 -18.72 -17.37
CA VAL A 95 6.78 -19.19 -18.20
C VAL A 95 7.17 -19.02 -19.68
N PRO A 96 6.94 -20.05 -20.54
CA PRO A 96 7.18 -19.94 -21.96
C PRO A 96 6.44 -18.76 -22.60
N SER A 97 7.03 -18.11 -23.59
CA SER A 97 6.48 -16.91 -24.22
C SER A 97 5.12 -17.14 -24.89
N GLU A 98 4.85 -18.36 -25.36
CA GLU A 98 3.57 -18.76 -25.92
C GLU A 98 2.48 -18.82 -24.85
N ASP A 99 2.77 -19.32 -23.66
CA ASP A 99 1.83 -19.38 -22.54
C ASP A 99 1.56 -17.99 -21.96
N LEU A 100 2.56 -17.07 -22.00
CA LEU A 100 2.36 -15.68 -21.58
C LEU A 100 1.32 -14.96 -22.45
N ARG A 101 1.02 -15.41 -23.66
CA ARG A 101 -0.04 -14.86 -24.50
C ARG A 101 -1.44 -15.09 -23.94
N LEU A 102 -1.58 -16.07 -23.02
CA LEU A 102 -2.84 -16.34 -22.31
C LEU A 102 -3.05 -15.37 -21.13
N ALA A 103 -2.07 -14.51 -20.83
CA ALA A 103 -2.14 -13.58 -19.72
C ALA A 103 -3.24 -12.53 -19.92
N GLY A 104 -4.31 -12.66 -19.14
CA GLY A 104 -5.42 -11.73 -19.11
C GLY A 104 -5.19 -10.52 -18.18
N GLN A 105 -6.26 -9.74 -17.96
CA GLN A 105 -6.20 -8.54 -17.11
C GLN A 105 -5.84 -8.88 -15.65
N GLY A 106 -6.33 -9.99 -15.10
CA GLY A 106 -6.11 -10.36 -13.71
C GLY A 106 -4.62 -10.45 -13.34
N VAL A 107 -3.80 -11.13 -14.18
CA VAL A 107 -2.35 -11.21 -13.91
C VAL A 107 -1.68 -9.83 -14.03
N ARG A 108 -2.13 -8.99 -14.96
CA ARG A 108 -1.61 -7.61 -15.11
C ARG A 108 -1.91 -6.76 -13.89
N ASP A 109 -3.11 -6.84 -13.34
CA ASP A 109 -3.52 -6.10 -12.15
C ASP A 109 -2.70 -6.52 -10.92
N VAL A 110 -2.54 -7.83 -10.69
CA VAL A 110 -1.76 -8.34 -9.56
C VAL A 110 -0.29 -7.98 -9.66
N THR A 111 0.30 -8.01 -10.86
CA THR A 111 1.74 -7.77 -11.04
C THR A 111 2.10 -6.32 -11.35
N ARG A 112 1.14 -5.44 -11.56
CA ARG A 112 1.36 -4.06 -12.00
C ARG A 112 2.36 -3.29 -11.14
N ILE A 113 2.27 -3.42 -9.82
CA ILE A 113 3.15 -2.70 -8.89
C ILE A 113 4.55 -3.29 -8.82
N ALA A 114 4.78 -4.52 -9.30
CA ALA A 114 6.11 -5.13 -9.32
C ALA A 114 7.11 -4.38 -10.22
N ALA A 115 6.62 -3.61 -11.20
CA ALA A 115 7.45 -2.77 -12.09
C ALA A 115 7.87 -1.46 -11.40
N SER A 116 8.53 -1.57 -10.26
CA SER A 116 8.94 -0.44 -9.41
C SER A 116 10.48 -0.32 -9.36
N ASP A 117 10.98 0.84 -8.93
CA ASP A 117 12.43 1.05 -8.77
C ASP A 117 13.02 0.15 -7.69
N VAL A 118 13.93 -0.73 -8.10
CA VAL A 118 14.54 -1.74 -7.24
C VAL A 118 15.38 -1.11 -6.12
N THR A 119 16.07 0.00 -6.42
CA THR A 119 16.96 0.66 -5.46
C THR A 119 16.14 1.31 -4.35
N MET A 120 15.06 2.00 -4.71
CA MET A 120 14.12 2.59 -3.75
C MET A 120 13.50 1.51 -2.86
N TRP A 121 12.98 0.44 -3.45
CA TRP A 121 12.32 -0.63 -2.70
C TRP A 121 13.26 -1.40 -1.79
N ARG A 122 14.52 -1.59 -2.21
CA ARG A 122 15.55 -2.15 -1.31
C ARG A 122 15.71 -1.31 -0.04
N GLN A 123 15.72 0.02 -0.17
CA GLN A 123 15.84 0.92 0.99
C GLN A 123 14.60 0.83 1.89
N ILE A 124 13.40 0.84 1.31
CA ILE A 124 12.13 0.72 2.04
C ILE A 124 12.09 -0.58 2.84
N VAL A 125 12.35 -1.71 2.19
CA VAL A 125 12.33 -3.03 2.84
C VAL A 125 13.38 -3.12 3.95
N SER A 126 14.59 -2.59 3.71
CA SER A 126 15.66 -2.60 4.72
C SER A 126 15.31 -1.76 5.95
N ALA A 127 14.56 -0.68 5.78
CA ALA A 127 14.15 0.19 6.88
C ALA A 127 12.99 -0.39 7.72
N ASN A 128 12.20 -1.32 7.18
CA ASN A 128 11.00 -1.86 7.84
C ASN A 128 10.95 -3.40 7.87
N THR A 129 12.09 -4.04 8.06
CA THR A 129 12.25 -5.50 7.89
C THR A 129 11.40 -6.33 8.85
N ALA A 130 11.28 -5.94 10.13
CA ALA A 130 10.60 -6.75 11.13
C ALA A 130 9.08 -6.86 10.86
N PRO A 131 8.32 -5.76 10.73
CA PRO A 131 6.89 -5.83 10.39
C PRO A 131 6.61 -6.52 9.05
N ILE A 132 7.46 -6.30 8.03
CA ILE A 132 7.32 -6.98 6.74
C ILE A 132 7.49 -8.50 6.89
N ARG A 133 8.46 -8.93 7.69
CA ARG A 133 8.71 -10.36 7.94
C ARG A 133 7.50 -11.03 8.59
N GLU A 134 6.84 -10.38 9.54
CA GLU A 134 5.63 -10.89 10.19
C GLU A 134 4.54 -11.17 9.15
N GLN A 135 4.30 -10.23 8.23
CA GLN A 135 3.31 -10.41 7.16
C GLN A 135 3.68 -11.54 6.20
N LEU A 136 4.95 -11.65 5.83
CA LEU A 136 5.43 -12.73 4.96
C LEU A 136 5.34 -14.11 5.62
N VAL A 137 5.59 -14.20 6.94
CA VAL A 137 5.43 -15.44 7.71
C VAL A 137 3.96 -15.85 7.74
N ALA A 138 3.05 -14.93 8.05
CA ALA A 138 1.62 -15.22 8.05
C ALA A 138 1.13 -15.70 6.68
N MET A 139 1.58 -15.06 5.58
CA MET A 139 1.24 -15.50 4.23
C MET A 139 1.84 -16.86 3.89
N ARG A 140 3.05 -17.15 4.32
CA ARG A 140 3.66 -18.48 4.13
C ARG A 140 2.82 -19.55 4.82
N ASP A 141 2.35 -19.29 6.04
CA ASP A 141 1.55 -20.24 6.79
C ASP A 141 0.17 -20.47 6.11
N ASP A 142 -0.46 -19.42 5.59
CA ASP A 142 -1.66 -19.54 4.73
C ASP A 142 -1.37 -20.34 3.44
N LEU A 143 -0.22 -20.13 2.80
CA LEU A 143 0.18 -20.85 1.59
C LEU A 143 0.48 -22.32 1.87
N ASP A 144 1.17 -22.62 2.96
CA ASP A 144 1.44 -24.01 3.39
C ASP A 144 0.13 -24.75 3.68
N HIS A 145 -0.83 -24.08 4.33
CA HIS A 145 -2.16 -24.65 4.56
C HIS A 145 -2.91 -24.91 3.25
N LEU A 146 -2.90 -23.97 2.33
CA LEU A 146 -3.52 -24.13 1.00
C LEU A 146 -2.90 -25.28 0.22
N ILE A 147 -1.56 -25.37 0.19
CA ILE A 147 -0.83 -26.45 -0.52
C ILE A 147 -1.21 -27.81 0.08
N GLY A 148 -1.26 -27.91 1.41
CA GLY A 148 -1.55 -29.17 2.11
C GLY A 148 -2.98 -29.67 1.95
N ALA A 149 -3.91 -28.80 1.57
CA ALA A 149 -5.33 -29.11 1.49
C ALA A 149 -6.02 -28.58 0.22
N LEU A 150 -5.27 -28.44 -0.87
CA LEU A 150 -5.78 -27.87 -2.12
C LEU A 150 -6.95 -28.66 -2.73
N ASP A 151 -7.01 -29.95 -2.47
CA ASP A 151 -8.09 -30.85 -2.92
C ASP A 151 -9.37 -30.76 -2.06
N ASP A 152 -9.32 -30.05 -0.92
CA ASP A 152 -10.51 -29.79 -0.10
C ASP A 152 -11.17 -28.45 -0.53
N PRO A 153 -12.36 -28.51 -1.17
CA PRO A 153 -13.05 -27.30 -1.62
C PRO A 153 -13.33 -26.29 -0.50
N ARG A 154 -13.45 -26.74 0.75
CA ARG A 154 -13.73 -25.86 1.91
C ARG A 154 -12.58 -24.92 2.19
N VAL A 155 -11.33 -25.40 2.05
CA VAL A 155 -10.13 -24.55 2.24
C VAL A 155 -10.03 -23.49 1.17
N VAL A 156 -10.32 -23.83 -0.08
CA VAL A 156 -10.34 -22.88 -1.19
C VAL A 156 -11.45 -21.84 -1.00
N ILE A 157 -12.65 -22.27 -0.61
CA ILE A 157 -13.79 -21.38 -0.35
C ILE A 157 -13.47 -20.42 0.80
N ASP A 158 -12.90 -20.90 1.90
CA ASP A 158 -12.50 -20.06 3.04
C ASP A 158 -11.51 -18.98 2.60
N LEU A 159 -10.44 -19.34 1.92
CA LEU A 159 -9.45 -18.39 1.42
C LEU A 159 -10.08 -17.31 0.53
N LEU A 160 -10.91 -17.72 -0.44
CA LEU A 160 -11.57 -16.79 -1.36
C LEU A 160 -12.56 -15.87 -0.63
N THR A 161 -13.25 -16.40 0.39
CA THR A 161 -14.20 -15.63 1.22
C THR A 161 -13.44 -14.56 2.02
N ARG A 162 -12.37 -14.94 2.71
CA ARG A 162 -11.50 -14.00 3.45
C ARG A 162 -10.90 -12.94 2.50
N GLY A 163 -10.51 -13.34 1.30
CA GLY A 163 -10.03 -12.41 0.27
C GLY A 163 -11.08 -11.38 -0.14
N ASN A 164 -12.34 -11.82 -0.36
CA ASN A 164 -13.46 -10.93 -0.66
C ASN A 164 -13.76 -9.96 0.49
N GLU A 165 -13.69 -10.43 1.73
CA GLU A 165 -13.85 -9.58 2.91
C GLU A 165 -12.75 -8.53 2.99
N GLY A 166 -11.50 -8.90 2.74
CA GLY A 166 -10.38 -7.96 2.69
C GLY A 166 -10.59 -6.87 1.64
N VAL A 167 -11.06 -7.23 0.44
CA VAL A 167 -11.38 -6.24 -0.60
C VAL A 167 -12.49 -5.28 -0.17
N ARG A 168 -13.56 -5.79 0.49
CA ARG A 168 -14.65 -4.95 0.99
C ARG A 168 -14.22 -4.00 2.11
N ALA A 169 -13.20 -4.37 2.88
CA ALA A 169 -12.64 -3.54 3.94
C ALA A 169 -11.84 -2.34 3.40
N LEU A 170 -11.40 -2.38 2.14
CA LEU A 170 -10.67 -1.26 1.55
C LEU A 170 -11.58 -0.03 1.41
N PRO A 171 -11.15 1.15 1.86
CA PRO A 171 -11.89 2.38 1.61
C PRO A 171 -11.98 2.64 0.11
N GLY A 172 -13.11 3.17 -0.36
CA GLY A 172 -13.32 3.56 -1.75
C GLY A 172 -12.26 4.55 -2.23
N LYS A 173 -12.15 4.73 -3.54
CA LYS A 173 -11.26 5.74 -4.13
C LYS A 173 -11.53 7.10 -3.46
N ARG A 174 -10.50 7.72 -2.89
CA ARG A 174 -10.53 8.94 -2.06
C ARG A 174 -10.88 8.74 -0.58
N GLY A 175 -10.74 7.51 -0.03
CA GLY A 175 -10.95 7.23 1.40
C GLY A 175 -12.41 7.30 1.88
N LYS A 176 -13.38 7.29 0.97
CA LYS A 176 -14.81 7.16 1.30
C LYS A 176 -15.17 5.70 1.53
N ARG A 177 -16.06 5.43 2.49
CA ARG A 177 -16.60 4.08 2.66
C ARG A 177 -17.44 3.69 1.45
N PRO A 178 -17.54 2.39 1.08
CA PRO A 178 -18.37 1.94 -0.04
C PRO A 178 -19.84 2.34 0.07
N ASP A 179 -20.36 2.45 1.29
CA ASP A 179 -21.71 2.88 1.63
C ASP A 179 -21.95 4.40 1.49
N GLU A 180 -20.87 5.19 1.39
CA GLU A 180 -20.94 6.64 1.14
C GLU A 180 -20.92 6.98 -0.38
N VAL A 181 -20.89 5.96 -1.25
CA VAL A 181 -20.85 6.16 -2.71
C VAL A 181 -22.23 5.84 -3.31
N ILE A 182 -22.91 6.86 -3.81
CA ILE A 182 -24.14 6.70 -4.58
C ILE A 182 -23.75 6.35 -6.02
N SER A 183 -24.19 5.17 -6.50
CA SER A 183 -24.06 4.82 -7.91
C SER A 183 -25.21 5.48 -8.68
N VAL A 184 -24.86 6.34 -9.63
CA VAL A 184 -25.84 6.90 -10.57
C VAL A 184 -25.75 6.10 -11.87
N VAL A 185 -26.79 5.40 -12.22
CA VAL A 185 -26.95 4.75 -13.52
C VAL A 185 -27.46 5.82 -14.48
N VAL A 186 -26.64 6.15 -15.48
CA VAL A 186 -27.07 7.04 -16.57
C VAL A 186 -27.40 6.15 -17.78
N GLU A 187 -28.66 6.11 -18.16
CA GLU A 187 -29.06 5.52 -19.44
C GLU A 187 -28.54 6.42 -20.57
N ILE A 188 -27.73 5.85 -21.45
CA ILE A 188 -27.28 6.53 -22.66
C ILE A 188 -28.32 6.18 -23.73
N PRO A 189 -29.05 7.15 -24.30
CA PRO A 189 -29.95 6.89 -25.42
C PRO A 189 -29.15 6.41 -26.64
N ASP A 190 -29.72 5.44 -27.38
CA ASP A 190 -29.19 4.92 -28.65
C ASP A 190 -29.01 6.00 -29.74
#